data_6989852225111021fbebd94c2f45613b
#
_entry.id   6989852225111021fbebd94c2f45613b
#
_cell.length_a   1.000
_cell.length_b   1.000
_cell.length_c   1.000
_cell.angle_alpha   90.00
_cell.angle_beta   90.00
_cell.angle_gamma   90.00
#
_symmetry.space_group_name_H-M   'P 1'
#
loop_
_entity.id
_entity.type
_entity.pdbx_description
1 polymer ?
#
loop_
_entity_poly.entity_id
_entity_poly.type
_entity_poly.pdbx_seq_one_letter_code
_entity_poly.pdbx_strand_id
1 'polypeptide(L)'
;MIEVKAKKRTGTIIYHILVCGFGLLMLYPLFWMFMSSFKETNTIFTTARSLIPDPFTLENYANGWKGFAGVSFATFFKNSLFVAILGTLGTLASSACVAFGFARCQFRGKKILFGAMLASMMLPGQILMVPQYLWYEKLGWVGSFAPLIVPFCFAIQGFFVYLMMNFIQG
;
A
#
# COMPACT_ATOMS: atom_id res chain seq x y z
N MET A 1 -27.58 -23.21 -33.98
CA MET A 1 -26.23 -22.61 -33.79
C MET A 1 -26.27 -21.09 -33.60
N ILE A 2 -27.21 -20.35 -34.20
CA ILE A 2 -27.38 -18.88 -34.08
C ILE A 2 -27.93 -18.46 -32.71
N GLU A 3 -28.91 -19.19 -32.17
CA GLU A 3 -29.52 -18.88 -30.84
C GLU A 3 -28.53 -19.00 -29.67
N VAL A 4 -27.62 -19.97 -29.68
CA VAL A 4 -26.61 -20.16 -28.63
C VAL A 4 -25.59 -19.02 -28.62
N LYS A 5 -25.24 -18.47 -29.80
CA LYS A 5 -24.38 -17.29 -29.92
C LYS A 5 -25.07 -16.02 -29.43
N ALA A 6 -26.37 -15.85 -29.71
CA ALA A 6 -27.13 -14.69 -29.24
C ALA A 6 -27.26 -14.71 -27.73
N LYS A 7 -27.59 -15.83 -27.09
CA LYS A 7 -27.73 -16.00 -25.64
C LYS A 7 -26.40 -15.74 -24.91
N LYS A 8 -25.26 -16.18 -25.47
CA LYS A 8 -23.92 -15.84 -24.95
C LYS A 8 -23.63 -14.34 -25.02
N ARG A 9 -24.01 -13.69 -26.13
CA ARG A 9 -23.78 -12.26 -26.33
C ARG A 9 -24.59 -11.39 -25.37
N THR A 10 -25.86 -11.74 -25.14
CA THR A 10 -26.73 -11.08 -24.16
C THR A 10 -26.20 -11.21 -22.74
N GLY A 11 -25.77 -12.42 -22.35
CA GLY A 11 -25.15 -12.64 -21.03
C GLY A 11 -23.88 -11.80 -20.81
N THR A 12 -23.04 -11.70 -21.85
CA THR A 12 -21.83 -10.85 -21.82
C THR A 12 -22.17 -9.37 -21.67
N ILE A 13 -23.19 -8.89 -22.37
CA ILE A 13 -23.64 -7.49 -22.28
C ILE A 13 -24.16 -7.19 -20.86
N ILE A 14 -25.02 -8.04 -20.31
CA ILE A 14 -25.56 -7.88 -18.96
C ILE A 14 -24.41 -7.87 -17.92
N TYR A 15 -23.46 -8.79 -18.05
CA TYR A 15 -22.28 -8.84 -17.21
C TYR A 15 -21.51 -7.53 -17.23
N HIS A 16 -21.22 -6.98 -18.42
CA HIS A 16 -20.49 -5.70 -18.50
C HIS A 16 -21.29 -4.52 -17.95
N ILE A 17 -22.60 -4.49 -18.17
CA ILE A 17 -23.46 -3.44 -17.60
C ILE A 17 -23.42 -3.51 -16.07
N LEU A 18 -23.52 -4.69 -15.48
CA LEU A 18 -23.46 -4.86 -14.03
C LEU A 18 -22.09 -4.47 -13.48
N VAL A 19 -21.00 -4.96 -14.09
CA VAL A 19 -19.62 -4.65 -13.66
C VAL A 19 -19.34 -3.15 -13.78
N CYS A 20 -19.71 -2.53 -14.90
CA CYS A 20 -19.54 -1.08 -15.08
C CYS A 20 -20.41 -0.29 -14.10
N GLY A 21 -21.67 -0.69 -13.87
CA GLY A 21 -22.55 -0.06 -12.91
C GLY A 21 -22.00 -0.11 -11.48
N PHE A 22 -21.54 -1.27 -11.04
CA PHE A 22 -20.85 -1.43 -9.75
C PHE A 22 -19.55 -0.62 -9.69
N GLY A 23 -18.77 -0.61 -10.78
CA GLY A 23 -17.55 0.19 -10.86
C GLY A 23 -17.81 1.68 -10.68
N LEU A 24 -18.84 2.21 -11.35
CA LEU A 24 -19.26 3.61 -11.21
C LEU A 24 -19.74 3.90 -9.78
N LEU A 25 -20.50 2.99 -9.17
CA LEU A 25 -20.92 3.11 -7.77
C LEU A 25 -19.73 3.19 -6.82
N MET A 26 -18.72 2.35 -7.03
CA MET A 26 -17.49 2.36 -6.22
C MET A 26 -16.63 3.61 -6.44
N LEU A 27 -16.74 4.25 -7.61
CA LEU A 27 -16.06 5.52 -7.88
C LEU A 27 -16.75 6.73 -7.24
N TYR A 28 -18.03 6.61 -6.87
CA TYR A 28 -18.80 7.72 -6.29
C TYR A 28 -18.13 8.38 -5.08
N PRO A 29 -17.63 7.65 -4.06
CA PRO A 29 -16.95 8.26 -2.92
C PRO A 29 -15.70 9.05 -3.32
N LEU A 30 -14.94 8.57 -4.30
CA LEU A 30 -13.74 9.26 -4.80
C LEU A 30 -14.12 10.55 -5.53
N PHE A 31 -15.17 10.49 -6.35
CA PHE A 31 -15.69 11.65 -7.05
C PHE A 31 -16.25 12.68 -6.06
N TRP A 32 -17.00 12.23 -5.05
CA TRP A 32 -17.53 13.10 -4.00
C TRP A 32 -16.38 13.77 -3.21
N MET A 33 -15.36 13.02 -2.84
CA MET A 33 -14.17 13.55 -2.17
C MET A 33 -13.46 14.61 -3.01
N PHE A 34 -13.29 14.33 -4.31
CA PHE A 34 -12.66 15.27 -5.24
C PHE A 34 -13.46 16.56 -5.38
N MET A 35 -14.77 16.47 -5.60
CA MET A 35 -15.64 17.65 -5.70
C MET A 35 -15.74 18.41 -4.37
N SER A 36 -15.76 17.71 -3.26
CA SER A 36 -15.82 18.31 -1.92
C SER A 36 -14.53 19.04 -1.55
N SER A 37 -13.38 18.70 -2.15
CA SER A 37 -12.13 19.43 -1.94
C SER A 37 -12.16 20.89 -2.41
N PHE A 38 -13.13 21.22 -3.27
CA PHE A 38 -13.36 22.58 -3.78
C PHE A 38 -14.46 23.34 -3.02
N LYS A 39 -15.04 22.76 -1.96
CA LYS A 39 -16.04 23.42 -1.11
C LYS A 39 -15.37 24.14 0.07
N GLU A 40 -16.04 25.12 0.63
CA GLU A 40 -15.63 25.68 1.91
C GLU A 40 -15.66 24.62 3.01
N THR A 41 -14.64 24.59 3.86
CA THR A 41 -14.47 23.59 4.94
C THR A 41 -15.72 23.43 5.82
N ASN A 42 -16.38 24.54 6.15
CA ASN A 42 -17.57 24.54 7.01
C ASN A 42 -18.85 24.02 6.29
N THR A 43 -18.86 23.97 4.97
CA THR A 43 -20.04 23.59 4.18
C THR A 43 -19.96 22.16 3.63
N ILE A 44 -18.83 21.49 3.73
CA ILE A 44 -18.60 20.15 3.15
C ILE A 44 -19.70 19.18 3.57
N PHE A 45 -19.98 19.06 4.86
CA PHE A 45 -20.95 18.11 5.38
C PHE A 45 -22.40 18.63 5.31
N THR A 46 -22.63 19.93 5.43
CA THR A 46 -23.97 20.51 5.32
C THR A 46 -24.50 20.46 3.88
N THR A 47 -23.59 20.54 2.89
CA THR A 47 -23.90 20.43 1.47
C THR A 47 -23.48 19.08 0.88
N ALA A 48 -23.41 18.02 1.68
CA ALA A 48 -22.92 16.70 1.25
C ALA A 48 -23.72 16.09 0.09
N ARG A 49 -25.01 16.43 -0.03
CA ARG A 49 -25.89 15.97 -1.14
C ARG A 49 -25.62 16.66 -2.47
N SER A 50 -25.06 17.88 -2.46
CA SER A 50 -24.66 18.56 -3.67
C SER A 50 -23.24 18.12 -4.06
N LEU A 51 -23.06 17.64 -5.28
CA LEU A 51 -21.73 17.32 -5.81
C LEU A 51 -21.01 18.57 -6.32
N ILE A 52 -21.78 19.59 -6.73
CA ILE A 52 -21.22 20.84 -7.28
C ILE A 52 -20.82 21.74 -6.12
N PRO A 53 -19.56 22.19 -6.06
CA PRO A 53 -19.10 23.13 -5.04
C PRO A 53 -19.70 24.52 -5.29
N ASP A 54 -20.37 25.07 -4.27
CA ASP A 54 -20.92 26.40 -4.28
C ASP A 54 -20.82 27.02 -2.86
N PRO A 55 -19.97 28.05 -2.68
CA PRO A 55 -19.01 28.61 -3.64
C PRO A 55 -17.82 27.68 -3.93
N PHE A 56 -17.23 27.82 -5.13
CA PHE A 56 -15.99 27.14 -5.51
C PHE A 56 -14.78 27.82 -4.86
N THR A 57 -13.93 27.06 -4.17
CA THR A 57 -12.71 27.57 -3.54
C THR A 57 -11.52 26.64 -3.74
N LEU A 58 -10.31 27.19 -3.82
CA LEU A 58 -9.03 26.50 -3.79
C LEU A 58 -8.31 26.66 -2.44
N GLU A 59 -8.95 27.33 -1.49
CA GLU A 59 -8.35 27.68 -0.19
C GLU A 59 -7.93 26.44 0.61
N ASN A 60 -8.69 25.34 0.48
CA ASN A 60 -8.36 24.07 1.13
C ASN A 60 -6.98 23.55 0.74
N TYR A 61 -6.59 23.71 -0.53
CA TYR A 61 -5.26 23.30 -1.01
C TYR A 61 -4.16 24.21 -0.47
N ALA A 62 -4.39 25.53 -0.45
CA ALA A 62 -3.45 26.49 0.11
C ALA A 62 -3.27 26.27 1.62
N ASN A 63 -4.35 26.07 2.36
CA ASN A 63 -4.31 25.80 3.79
C ASN A 63 -3.73 24.41 4.11
N GLY A 64 -4.08 23.39 3.33
CA GLY A 64 -3.49 22.05 3.45
C GLY A 64 -1.97 22.07 3.25
N TRP A 65 -1.46 22.88 2.31
CA TRP A 65 -0.02 22.99 2.08
C TRP A 65 0.73 23.69 3.23
N LYS A 66 0.08 24.61 3.94
CA LYS A 66 0.65 25.23 5.16
C LYS A 66 0.93 24.18 6.25
N GLY A 67 0.19 23.05 6.24
CA GLY A 67 0.38 21.95 7.16
C GLY A 67 -0.35 22.08 8.48
N PHE A 68 0.15 21.41 9.50
CA PHE A 68 -0.48 21.30 10.81
C PHE A 68 0.55 21.51 11.92
N ALA A 69 0.14 22.16 13.03
CA ALA A 69 0.97 22.37 14.22
C ALA A 69 2.36 23.02 13.93
N GLY A 70 2.42 23.94 12.97
CA GLY A 70 3.67 24.63 12.59
C GLY A 70 4.59 23.83 11.67
N VAL A 71 4.20 22.61 11.26
CA VAL A 71 4.95 21.78 10.31
C VAL A 71 4.25 21.79 8.95
N SER A 72 4.97 22.19 7.90
CA SER A 72 4.42 22.26 6.55
C SER A 72 4.16 20.88 5.97
N PHE A 73 3.17 20.77 5.06
CA PHE A 73 2.87 19.51 4.34
C PHE A 73 4.08 19.02 3.54
N ALA A 74 4.90 19.93 3.01
CA ALA A 74 6.13 19.58 2.32
C ALA A 74 7.09 18.74 3.18
N THR A 75 7.16 19.02 4.50
CA THR A 75 7.97 18.24 5.44
C THR A 75 7.42 16.83 5.60
N PHE A 76 6.10 16.68 5.76
CA PHE A 76 5.47 15.35 5.84
C PHE A 76 5.68 14.57 4.55
N PHE A 77 5.49 15.21 3.41
CA PHE A 77 5.67 14.59 2.10
C PHE A 77 7.12 14.13 1.88
N LYS A 78 8.10 14.98 2.19
CA LYS A 78 9.53 14.65 2.13
C LYS A 78 9.88 13.45 3.01
N ASN A 79 9.40 13.44 4.26
CA ASN A 79 9.66 12.35 5.20
C ASN A 79 9.04 11.03 4.71
N SER A 80 7.80 11.08 4.22
CA SER A 80 7.11 9.91 3.66
C SER A 80 7.84 9.36 2.43
N LEU A 81 8.27 10.24 1.49
CA LEU A 81 9.05 9.83 0.33
C LEU A 81 10.39 9.21 0.74
N PHE A 82 11.09 9.82 1.68
CA PHE A 82 12.37 9.31 2.17
C PHE A 82 12.24 7.89 2.72
N VAL A 83 11.28 7.66 3.60
CA VAL A 83 11.01 6.33 4.18
C VAL A 83 10.56 5.35 3.10
N ALA A 84 9.63 5.75 2.23
CA ALA A 84 9.10 4.88 1.18
C ALA A 84 10.18 4.46 0.17
N ILE A 85 10.99 5.39 -0.30
CA ILE A 85 12.07 5.10 -1.27
C ILE A 85 13.11 4.18 -0.64
N LEU A 86 13.64 4.52 0.53
CA LEU A 86 14.68 3.72 1.16
C LEU A 86 14.17 2.35 1.61
N GLY A 87 12.96 2.28 2.18
CA GLY A 87 12.34 1.02 2.56
C GLY A 87 12.07 0.11 1.36
N THR A 88 11.59 0.68 0.25
CA THR A 88 11.35 -0.08 -0.99
C THR A 88 12.65 -0.59 -1.60
N LEU A 89 13.66 0.27 -1.75
CA LEU A 89 14.98 -0.14 -2.27
C LEU A 89 15.64 -1.19 -1.39
N GLY A 90 15.56 -1.01 -0.06
CA GLY A 90 16.06 -2.00 0.90
C GLY A 90 15.36 -3.35 0.76
N THR A 91 14.03 -3.35 0.69
CA THR A 91 13.23 -4.57 0.47
C THR A 91 13.57 -5.25 -0.85
N LEU A 92 13.63 -4.50 -1.95
CA LEU A 92 13.95 -5.04 -3.27
C LEU A 92 15.34 -5.69 -3.28
N ALA A 93 16.37 -4.96 -2.84
CA ALA A 93 17.75 -5.44 -2.84
C ALA A 93 17.91 -6.69 -1.96
N SER A 94 17.46 -6.62 -0.71
CA SER A 94 17.60 -7.71 0.24
C SER A 94 16.78 -8.95 -0.16
N SER A 95 15.53 -8.76 -0.58
CA SER A 95 14.68 -9.87 -1.03
C SER A 95 15.21 -10.52 -2.31
N ALA A 96 15.74 -9.75 -3.26
CA ALA A 96 16.35 -10.28 -4.48
C ALA A 96 17.59 -11.12 -4.17
N CYS A 97 18.47 -10.66 -3.28
CA CYS A 97 19.65 -11.42 -2.87
C CYS A 97 19.27 -12.74 -2.22
N VAL A 98 18.34 -12.72 -1.26
CA VAL A 98 17.90 -13.95 -0.55
C VAL A 98 17.15 -14.87 -1.50
N ALA A 99 16.27 -14.34 -2.35
CA ALA A 99 15.53 -15.12 -3.34
C ALA A 99 16.47 -15.80 -4.34
N PHE A 100 17.50 -15.10 -4.82
CA PHE A 100 18.52 -15.69 -5.70
C PHE A 100 19.25 -16.85 -5.01
N GLY A 101 19.63 -16.68 -3.73
CA GLY A 101 20.22 -17.75 -2.92
C GLY A 101 19.32 -18.97 -2.85
N PHE A 102 18.03 -18.79 -2.55
CA PHE A 102 17.06 -19.90 -2.54
C PHE A 102 16.76 -20.48 -3.93
N ALA A 103 16.76 -19.68 -4.98
CA ALA A 103 16.42 -20.14 -6.32
C ALA A 103 17.58 -20.92 -6.98
N ARG A 104 18.79 -20.37 -6.95
CA ARG A 104 19.91 -20.83 -7.77
C ARG A 104 21.04 -21.49 -6.98
N CYS A 105 21.24 -21.16 -5.69
CA CYS A 105 22.32 -21.72 -4.91
C CYS A 105 21.96 -23.06 -4.24
N GLN A 106 22.93 -23.95 -4.10
CA GLN A 106 22.84 -25.19 -3.33
C GLN A 106 23.67 -25.01 -2.05
N PHE A 107 23.02 -25.10 -0.89
CA PHE A 107 23.68 -24.98 0.41
C PHE A 107 23.03 -25.89 1.45
N ARG A 108 23.82 -26.26 2.48
CA ARG A 108 23.32 -27.09 3.59
C ARG A 108 22.27 -26.32 4.38
N GLY A 109 21.16 -26.98 4.71
CA GLY A 109 20.07 -26.36 5.48
C GLY A 109 19.07 -25.55 4.66
N LYS A 110 19.21 -25.45 3.32
CA LYS A 110 18.29 -24.72 2.43
C LYS A 110 16.82 -25.02 2.71
N LYS A 111 16.45 -26.30 2.83
CA LYS A 111 15.06 -26.72 3.09
C LYS A 111 14.55 -26.26 4.46
N ILE A 112 15.41 -26.30 5.48
CA ILE A 112 15.06 -25.89 6.85
C ILE A 112 14.86 -24.37 6.88
N LEU A 113 15.78 -23.60 6.31
CA LEU A 113 15.67 -22.12 6.26
C LEU A 113 14.48 -21.67 5.44
N PHE A 114 14.21 -22.33 4.32
CA PHE A 114 13.02 -22.04 3.52
C PHE A 114 11.72 -22.35 4.28
N GLY A 115 11.66 -23.50 4.97
CA GLY A 115 10.54 -23.86 5.84
C GLY A 115 10.34 -22.86 6.98
N ALA A 116 11.42 -22.41 7.62
CA ALA A 116 11.37 -21.38 8.67
C ALA A 116 10.85 -20.04 8.13
N MET A 117 11.27 -19.64 6.94
CA MET A 117 10.76 -18.44 6.27
C MET A 117 9.24 -18.55 6.02
N LEU A 118 8.77 -19.68 5.49
CA LEU A 118 7.34 -19.90 5.29
C LEU A 118 6.57 -19.91 6.63
N ALA A 119 7.10 -20.55 7.65
CA ALA A 119 6.50 -20.56 8.98
C ALA A 119 6.42 -19.16 9.59
N SER A 120 7.43 -18.31 9.38
CA SER A 120 7.42 -16.93 9.85
C SER A 120 6.31 -16.08 9.22
N MET A 121 5.92 -16.37 7.96
CA MET A 121 4.82 -15.69 7.28
C MET A 121 3.44 -16.02 7.87
N MET A 122 3.33 -17.15 8.59
CA MET A 122 2.08 -17.53 9.26
C MET A 122 1.89 -16.80 10.60
N LEU A 123 2.93 -16.16 11.13
CA LEU A 123 2.83 -15.42 12.38
C LEU A 123 2.12 -14.08 12.16
N PRO A 124 1.06 -13.77 12.92
CA PRO A 124 0.41 -12.47 12.84
C PRO A 124 1.39 -11.37 13.29
N GLY A 125 1.58 -10.35 12.45
CA GLY A 125 2.51 -9.25 12.74
C GLY A 125 2.21 -8.51 14.05
N GLN A 126 0.95 -8.52 14.49
CA GLN A 126 0.49 -7.90 15.74
C GLN A 126 1.19 -8.49 16.99
N ILE A 127 1.48 -9.79 16.97
CA ILE A 127 2.16 -10.46 18.08
C ILE A 127 3.60 -9.94 18.23
N LEU A 128 4.22 -9.58 17.11
CA LEU A 128 5.61 -9.11 17.08
C LEU A 128 5.75 -7.62 17.39
N MET A 129 4.68 -6.85 17.38
CA MET A 129 4.72 -5.39 17.51
C MET A 129 5.34 -4.94 18.84
N VAL A 130 4.91 -5.52 19.96
CA VAL A 130 5.43 -5.15 21.31
C VAL A 130 6.89 -5.57 21.50
N PRO A 131 7.29 -6.83 21.22
CA PRO A 131 8.69 -7.22 21.27
C PRO A 131 9.60 -6.37 20.36
N GLN A 132 9.12 -6.05 19.17
CA GLN A 132 9.84 -5.24 18.19
C GLN A 132 10.06 -3.80 18.70
N TYR A 133 9.03 -3.19 19.30
CA TYR A 133 9.15 -1.86 19.90
C TYR A 133 10.18 -1.85 21.03
N LEU A 134 10.13 -2.80 21.95
CA LEU A 134 11.11 -2.91 23.06
C LEU A 134 12.54 -3.10 22.56
N TRP A 135 12.69 -3.84 21.45
CA TRP A 135 13.98 -4.01 20.81
C TRP A 135 14.51 -2.70 20.22
N TYR A 136 13.65 -1.96 19.51
CA TYR A 136 14.02 -0.65 18.93
C TYR A 136 14.33 0.39 20.00
N GLU A 137 13.62 0.35 21.14
CA GLU A 137 13.92 1.18 22.29
C GLU A 137 15.33 0.92 22.83
N LYS A 138 15.68 -0.34 23.06
CA LYS A 138 17.03 -0.75 23.52
C LYS A 138 18.12 -0.34 22.52
N LEU A 139 17.84 -0.31 21.23
CA LEU A 139 18.76 0.15 20.19
C LEU A 139 18.84 1.69 20.08
N GLY A 140 18.01 2.42 20.81
CA GLY A 140 17.92 3.89 20.71
C GLY A 140 17.33 4.38 19.38
N TRP A 141 16.55 3.54 18.70
CA TRP A 141 15.98 3.87 17.40
C TRP A 141 14.63 4.55 17.47
N VAL A 142 13.95 4.51 18.62
CA VAL A 142 12.65 5.16 18.84
C VAL A 142 12.80 6.68 18.65
N GLY A 143 11.89 7.28 17.89
CA GLY A 143 11.94 8.70 17.52
C GLY A 143 12.80 9.02 16.28
N SER A 144 13.33 8.00 15.59
CA SER A 144 14.08 8.14 14.34
C SER A 144 13.41 7.40 13.17
N PHE A 145 13.95 7.52 11.95
CA PHE A 145 13.52 6.75 10.78
C PHE A 145 14.11 5.33 10.75
N ALA A 146 15.04 4.98 11.64
CA ALA A 146 15.73 3.69 11.63
C ALA A 146 14.75 2.49 11.72
N PRO A 147 13.74 2.46 12.62
CA PRO A 147 12.77 1.36 12.68
C PRO A 147 11.95 1.18 11.40
N LEU A 148 11.77 2.26 10.64
CA LEU A 148 10.95 2.28 9.43
C LEU A 148 11.73 1.92 8.15
N ILE A 149 13.06 1.88 8.20
CA ILE A 149 13.92 1.66 7.03
C ILE A 149 14.81 0.44 7.22
N VAL A 150 15.56 0.38 8.33
CA VAL A 150 16.62 -0.62 8.52
C VAL A 150 16.11 -2.07 8.45
N PRO A 151 14.98 -2.45 9.07
CA PRO A 151 14.49 -3.83 8.99
C PRO A 151 14.22 -4.29 7.56
N PHE A 152 13.76 -3.39 6.69
CA PHE A 152 13.48 -3.71 5.29
C PHE A 152 14.73 -4.03 4.46
N CYS A 153 15.91 -3.62 4.93
CA CYS A 153 17.18 -3.98 4.30
C CYS A 153 17.64 -5.43 4.61
N PHE A 154 16.92 -6.15 5.47
CA PHE A 154 17.28 -7.51 5.91
C PHE A 154 16.25 -8.58 5.48
N ALA A 155 15.54 -8.38 4.40
CA ALA A 155 14.56 -9.31 3.83
C ALA A 155 13.51 -9.80 4.86
N ILE A 156 13.12 -8.94 5.79
CA ILE A 156 12.18 -9.26 6.89
C ILE A 156 10.82 -9.75 6.38
N GLN A 157 10.45 -9.40 5.15
CA GLN A 157 9.18 -9.79 4.54
C GLN A 157 9.36 -11.02 3.64
N GLY A 158 9.21 -12.21 4.21
CA GLY A 158 9.32 -13.49 3.50
C GLY A 158 8.45 -13.59 2.25
N PHE A 159 7.32 -12.89 2.21
CA PHE A 159 6.44 -12.83 1.04
C PHE A 159 7.16 -12.34 -0.23
N PHE A 160 7.93 -11.25 -0.13
CA PHE A 160 8.65 -10.72 -1.29
C PHE A 160 9.81 -11.64 -1.70
N VAL A 161 10.47 -12.28 -0.74
CA VAL A 161 11.48 -13.32 -1.03
C VAL A 161 10.86 -14.48 -1.80
N TYR A 162 9.72 -14.98 -1.33
CA TYR A 162 8.98 -16.07 -1.99
C TYR A 162 8.52 -15.69 -3.40
N LEU A 163 7.95 -14.50 -3.56
CA LEU A 163 7.49 -13.99 -4.85
C LEU A 163 8.65 -13.90 -5.86
N MET A 164 9.76 -13.27 -5.46
CA MET A 164 10.94 -13.13 -6.32
C MET A 164 11.60 -14.49 -6.63
N MET A 165 11.63 -15.40 -5.67
CA MET A 165 12.17 -16.74 -5.89
C MET A 165 11.38 -17.47 -6.99
N ASN A 166 10.05 -17.44 -6.94
CA ASN A 166 9.21 -18.04 -7.99
C ASN A 166 9.47 -17.41 -9.36
N PHE A 167 9.63 -16.09 -9.41
CA PHE A 167 9.95 -15.39 -10.65
C PHE A 167 11.32 -15.78 -11.22
N ILE A 168 12.33 -16.01 -10.36
CA ILE A 168 13.69 -16.42 -10.79
C ILE A 168 13.71 -17.89 -11.25
N GLN A 169 12.82 -18.73 -10.72
CA GLN A 169 12.74 -20.15 -11.08
C GLN A 169 11.95 -20.43 -12.37
N GLY A 170 10.95 -19.58 -12.67
CA GLY A 170 10.04 -19.73 -13.80
C GLY A 170 10.49 -19.19 -15.07
#